data_7773e6a12058d2adb92f7941dad630ab
#
_entry.id   7773e6a12058d2adb92f7941dad630ab
#
_cell.length_a   1.000
_cell.length_b   1.000
_cell.length_c   1.000
_cell.angle_alpha   90.00
_cell.angle_beta   90.00
_cell.angle_gamma   90.00
#
_symmetry.space_group_name_H-M   'P 1'
#
loop_
_entity.id
_entity.type
_entity.pdbx_description
1 polymer ?
#
loop_
_entity_poly.entity_id
_entity_poly.type
_entity_poly.pdbx_seq_one_letter_code
_entity_poly.pdbx_strand_id
1 'polypeptide(L)'
;MAGKTSWAVWVLAAVVVIFLLRPNIQHAQNYHSHVVYPTKTIEVLNKLNEVSQPDDFIVTWWDYGSGCWFYGGARTFTSPAHQTFDNYLTSEILRSNSPTKAVNLARLKTETYVGITDKFKAGEPTYGTAVQAIFKDGKPDLAFYQGVLYDLEKGIYPLPPKTRDIFMFLPYEILRIFPTILSFSSRNLYFSDGQAAQSSASR
;
A
#
# COMPACT_ATOMS: atom_id res chain seq x y z
N MET A 1 -61.06 19.93 5.78
CA MET A 1 -60.86 21.12 4.89
C MET A 1 -59.44 21.04 4.34
N ALA A 2 -59.28 20.52 3.13
CA ALA A 2 -57.99 20.53 2.45
C ALA A 2 -57.79 21.95 1.86
N GLY A 3 -56.89 22.72 2.47
CA GLY A 3 -56.55 24.05 1.97
C GLY A 3 -55.98 23.96 0.55
N LYS A 4 -56.57 24.69 -0.37
CA LYS A 4 -56.03 24.87 -1.74
C LYS A 4 -54.68 25.54 -1.60
N THR A 5 -53.56 24.77 -1.62
CA THR A 5 -52.24 25.31 -1.75
C THR A 5 -52.19 26.14 -3.02
N SER A 6 -51.96 27.44 -2.85
CA SER A 6 -51.88 28.39 -3.99
C SER A 6 -50.79 27.91 -4.94
N TRP A 7 -51.05 27.90 -6.26
CA TRP A 7 -50.06 27.58 -7.29
C TRP A 7 -48.76 28.39 -7.08
N ALA A 8 -48.85 29.60 -6.51
CA ALA A 8 -47.70 30.45 -6.17
C ALA A 8 -46.73 29.78 -5.20
N VAL A 9 -47.23 28.96 -4.25
CA VAL A 9 -46.38 28.17 -3.31
C VAL A 9 -45.56 27.15 -4.08
N TRP A 10 -46.15 26.47 -5.04
CA TRP A 10 -45.47 25.47 -5.87
C TRP A 10 -44.43 26.12 -6.79
N VAL A 11 -44.73 27.28 -7.37
CA VAL A 11 -43.76 28.05 -8.16
C VAL A 11 -42.59 28.52 -7.31
N LEU A 12 -42.87 29.04 -6.11
CA LEU A 12 -41.81 29.45 -5.17
C LEU A 12 -40.95 28.23 -4.76
N ALA A 13 -41.57 27.12 -4.44
CA ALA A 13 -40.84 25.90 -4.10
C ALA A 13 -39.96 25.43 -5.27
N ALA A 14 -40.45 25.45 -6.49
CA ALA A 14 -39.67 25.09 -7.68
C ALA A 14 -38.48 26.02 -7.90
N VAL A 15 -38.66 27.34 -7.74
CA VAL A 15 -37.56 28.33 -7.83
C VAL A 15 -36.51 28.07 -6.76
N VAL A 16 -36.91 27.83 -5.52
CA VAL A 16 -35.98 27.50 -4.42
C VAL A 16 -35.22 26.21 -4.72
N VAL A 17 -35.89 25.17 -5.18
CA VAL A 17 -35.25 23.89 -5.54
C VAL A 17 -34.23 24.09 -6.67
N ILE A 18 -34.59 24.81 -7.74
CA ILE A 18 -33.68 25.09 -8.85
C ILE A 18 -32.45 25.88 -8.36
N PHE A 19 -32.66 26.86 -7.49
CA PHE A 19 -31.57 27.66 -6.93
C PHE A 19 -30.62 26.79 -6.07
N LEU A 20 -31.17 25.90 -5.25
CA LEU A 20 -30.39 25.00 -4.40
C LEU A 20 -29.68 23.91 -5.22
N LEU A 21 -30.24 23.43 -6.31
CA LEU A 21 -29.66 22.41 -7.18
C LEU A 21 -28.58 22.96 -8.12
N ARG A 22 -28.63 24.27 -8.45
CA ARG A 22 -27.71 24.88 -9.39
C ARG A 22 -26.23 24.64 -9.09
N PRO A 23 -25.73 24.80 -7.83
CA PRO A 23 -24.31 24.53 -7.52
C PRO A 23 -23.94 23.07 -7.76
N ASN A 24 -24.83 22.13 -7.42
CA ASN A 24 -24.60 20.71 -7.62
C ASN A 24 -24.57 20.34 -9.10
N ILE A 25 -25.46 20.91 -9.90
CA ILE A 25 -25.47 20.71 -11.37
C ILE A 25 -24.20 21.30 -11.98
N GLN A 26 -23.81 22.51 -11.61
CA GLN A 26 -22.57 23.11 -12.07
C GLN A 26 -21.34 22.29 -11.67
N HIS A 27 -21.30 21.78 -10.43
CA HIS A 27 -20.23 20.90 -9.96
C HIS A 27 -20.17 19.63 -10.81
N ALA A 28 -21.31 18.98 -11.03
CA ALA A 28 -21.38 17.74 -11.84
C ALA A 28 -20.98 17.97 -13.30
N GLN A 29 -21.38 19.10 -13.90
CA GLN A 29 -21.01 19.45 -15.28
C GLN A 29 -19.52 19.78 -15.44
N ASN A 30 -18.92 20.39 -14.41
CA ASN A 30 -17.51 20.80 -14.41
C ASN A 30 -16.60 19.73 -13.81
N TYR A 31 -17.18 18.62 -13.34
CA TYR A 31 -16.39 17.55 -12.76
C TYR A 31 -15.65 16.78 -13.86
N HIS A 32 -14.34 16.95 -13.85
CA HIS A 32 -13.42 16.13 -14.65
C HIS A 32 -12.70 15.20 -13.71
N SER A 33 -12.84 13.90 -13.93
CA SER A 33 -12.07 12.91 -13.17
C SER A 33 -10.58 13.14 -13.43
N HIS A 34 -9.82 13.27 -12.36
CA HIS A 34 -8.37 13.34 -12.48
C HIS A 34 -7.84 12.00 -13.00
N VAL A 35 -6.90 12.07 -13.93
CA VAL A 35 -6.16 10.89 -14.37
C VAL A 35 -5.33 10.40 -13.18
N VAL A 36 -5.59 9.17 -12.73
CA VAL A 36 -4.91 8.59 -11.56
C VAL A 36 -3.44 8.33 -11.87
N TYR A 37 -3.16 7.84 -13.09
CA TYR A 37 -1.80 7.58 -13.55
C TYR A 37 -1.50 8.39 -14.81
N PRO A 38 -0.50 9.27 -14.78
CA PRO A 38 -0.02 9.97 -15.98
C PRO A 38 0.41 8.98 -17.07
N THR A 39 0.28 9.36 -18.34
CA THR A 39 0.64 8.52 -19.49
C THR A 39 2.06 7.95 -19.37
N LYS A 40 3.02 8.79 -18.97
CA LYS A 40 4.41 8.36 -18.77
C LYS A 40 4.56 7.27 -17.70
N THR A 41 3.77 7.33 -16.65
CA THR A 41 3.73 6.30 -15.61
C THR A 41 3.24 4.97 -16.18
N ILE A 42 2.18 5.00 -16.99
CA ILE A 42 1.66 3.81 -17.66
C ILE A 42 2.67 3.23 -18.67
N GLU A 43 3.35 4.08 -19.44
CA GLU A 43 4.41 3.65 -20.37
C GLU A 43 5.54 2.91 -19.63
N VAL A 44 5.98 3.41 -18.48
CA VAL A 44 7.00 2.73 -17.66
C VAL A 44 6.50 1.40 -17.12
N LEU A 45 5.25 1.35 -16.64
CA LEU A 45 4.65 0.11 -16.15
C LEU A 45 4.47 -0.93 -17.27
N ASN A 46 4.09 -0.51 -18.49
CA ASN A 46 4.00 -1.40 -19.63
C ASN A 46 5.38 -1.97 -20.01
N LYS A 47 6.45 -1.16 -19.98
CA LYS A 47 7.82 -1.65 -20.17
C LYS A 47 8.25 -2.63 -19.08
N LEU A 48 7.81 -2.40 -17.84
CA LEU A 48 8.05 -3.33 -16.74
C LEU A 48 7.35 -4.67 -17.02
N ASN A 49 6.12 -4.65 -17.55
CA ASN A 49 5.38 -5.86 -17.94
C ASN A 49 6.08 -6.67 -19.05
N GLU A 50 6.86 -6.01 -19.91
CA GLU A 50 7.62 -6.72 -20.95
C GLU A 50 8.79 -7.57 -20.40
N VAL A 51 9.27 -7.25 -19.20
CA VAL A 51 10.45 -7.90 -18.58
C VAL A 51 10.11 -8.69 -17.32
N SER A 52 8.95 -8.47 -16.71
CA SER A 52 8.51 -9.18 -15.50
C SER A 52 7.74 -10.45 -15.84
N GLN A 53 7.69 -11.37 -14.87
CA GLN A 53 6.85 -12.56 -14.92
C GLN A 53 5.66 -12.40 -13.98
N PRO A 54 4.53 -13.11 -14.20
CA PRO A 54 3.34 -13.00 -13.35
C PRO A 54 3.56 -13.32 -11.87
N ASP A 55 4.61 -14.07 -11.55
CA ASP A 55 4.98 -14.44 -10.19
C ASP A 55 6.02 -13.52 -9.56
N ASP A 56 6.57 -12.59 -10.31
CA ASP A 56 7.49 -11.57 -9.79
C ASP A 56 6.75 -10.56 -8.92
N PHE A 57 7.52 -9.77 -8.16
CA PHE A 57 6.96 -8.76 -7.27
C PHE A 57 7.47 -7.36 -7.60
N ILE A 58 6.56 -6.39 -7.45
CA ILE A 58 6.87 -4.97 -7.52
C ILE A 58 6.73 -4.37 -6.13
N VAL A 59 7.86 -3.88 -5.59
CA VAL A 59 7.87 -3.06 -4.38
C VAL A 59 7.52 -1.63 -4.75
N THR A 60 6.44 -1.14 -4.20
CA THR A 60 5.99 0.24 -4.35
C THR A 60 5.14 0.62 -3.15
N TRP A 61 4.78 1.89 -3.02
CA TRP A 61 3.81 2.31 -2.01
C TRP A 61 2.38 1.96 -2.44
N TRP A 62 1.49 1.75 -1.49
CA TRP A 62 0.14 1.22 -1.75
C TRP A 62 -0.66 1.98 -2.81
N ASP A 63 -0.49 3.33 -2.89
CA ASP A 63 -1.19 4.18 -3.86
C ASP A 63 -0.96 3.73 -5.30
N TYR A 64 0.19 3.12 -5.57
CA TYR A 64 0.60 2.67 -6.91
C TYR A 64 0.38 1.17 -7.13
N GLY A 65 0.05 0.43 -6.08
CA GLY A 65 -0.03 -1.02 -6.12
C GLY A 65 -1.00 -1.55 -7.18
N SER A 66 -2.21 -0.99 -7.27
CA SER A 66 -3.19 -1.41 -8.28
C SER A 66 -2.71 -1.14 -9.70
N GLY A 67 -2.04 -0.01 -9.95
CA GLY A 67 -1.45 0.31 -11.25
C GLY A 67 -0.32 -0.63 -11.63
N CYS A 68 0.56 -0.94 -10.67
CA CYS A 68 1.63 -1.90 -10.86
C CYS A 68 1.10 -3.30 -11.20
N TRP A 69 0.08 -3.75 -10.49
CA TRP A 69 -0.53 -5.05 -10.75
C TRP A 69 -1.21 -5.10 -12.14
N PHE A 70 -1.97 -4.06 -12.49
CA PHE A 70 -2.75 -4.04 -13.72
C PHE A 70 -1.89 -3.79 -14.98
N TYR A 71 -0.99 -2.80 -14.92
CA TYR A 71 -0.16 -2.42 -16.08
C TYR A 71 1.23 -3.07 -16.05
N GLY A 72 1.78 -3.32 -14.87
CA GLY A 72 3.12 -3.88 -14.69
C GLY A 72 3.19 -5.40 -14.75
N GLY A 73 2.04 -6.10 -14.78
CA GLY A 73 1.96 -7.54 -14.99
C GLY A 73 2.50 -8.42 -13.86
N ALA A 74 3.04 -7.84 -12.79
CA ALA A 74 3.61 -8.56 -11.66
C ALA A 74 2.83 -8.27 -10.36
N ARG A 75 3.05 -9.05 -9.32
CA ARG A 75 2.35 -8.95 -8.03
C ARG A 75 2.84 -7.76 -7.23
N THR A 76 1.96 -7.23 -6.38
CA THR A 76 2.30 -6.21 -5.38
C THR A 76 1.86 -6.68 -4.00
N PHE A 77 2.54 -6.20 -2.95
CA PHE A 77 2.17 -6.56 -1.57
C PHE A 77 0.94 -5.83 -1.07
N THR A 78 0.75 -4.61 -1.53
CA THR A 78 -0.29 -3.69 -1.04
C THR A 78 -0.86 -2.87 -2.18
N SER A 79 -2.14 -2.50 -2.03
CA SER A 79 -2.86 -1.62 -2.93
C SER A 79 -3.80 -0.72 -2.12
N PRO A 80 -4.45 0.29 -2.70
CA PRO A 80 -5.46 1.07 -2.00
C PRO A 80 -6.58 0.25 -1.39
N ALA A 81 -6.94 -0.88 -2.04
CA ALA A 81 -7.97 -1.79 -1.56
C ALA A 81 -7.44 -2.87 -0.60
N HIS A 82 -6.13 -3.07 -0.53
CA HIS A 82 -5.49 -4.12 0.26
C HIS A 82 -4.26 -3.57 0.99
N GLN A 83 -4.48 -3.05 2.19
CA GLN A 83 -3.45 -2.53 3.06
C GLN A 83 -3.23 -3.48 4.23
N THR A 84 -1.98 -3.84 4.48
CA THR A 84 -1.57 -4.75 5.55
C THR A 84 -0.43 -4.15 6.36
N PHE A 85 -0.08 -4.79 7.46
CA PHE A 85 1.10 -4.43 8.26
C PHE A 85 2.42 -4.52 7.47
N ASP A 86 2.43 -5.22 6.35
CA ASP A 86 3.58 -5.27 5.44
C ASP A 86 3.94 -3.91 4.81
N ASN A 87 3.05 -2.91 4.92
CA ASN A 87 3.37 -1.52 4.62
C ASN A 87 4.53 -0.99 5.47
N TYR A 88 4.69 -1.51 6.69
CA TYR A 88 5.84 -1.17 7.53
C TYR A 88 7.17 -1.59 6.87
N LEU A 89 7.26 -2.84 6.41
CA LEU A 89 8.45 -3.31 5.69
C LEU A 89 8.66 -2.57 4.37
N THR A 90 7.57 -2.25 3.66
CA THR A 90 7.66 -1.43 2.44
C THR A 90 8.24 -0.05 2.77
N SER A 91 7.79 0.59 3.85
CA SER A 91 8.33 1.86 4.32
C SER A 91 9.83 1.74 4.66
N GLU A 92 10.24 0.67 5.37
CA GLU A 92 11.66 0.41 5.69
C GLU A 92 12.52 0.25 4.44
N ILE A 93 12.01 -0.44 3.40
CA ILE A 93 12.70 -0.57 2.12
C ILE A 93 12.86 0.80 1.45
N LEU A 94 11.77 1.56 1.34
CA LEU A 94 11.74 2.83 0.62
C LEU A 94 12.56 3.94 1.30
N ARG A 95 12.66 3.93 2.63
CA ARG A 95 13.45 4.90 3.39
C ARG A 95 14.93 4.54 3.51
N SER A 96 15.31 3.34 3.08
CA SER A 96 16.68 2.86 3.29
C SER A 96 17.69 3.72 2.53
N ASN A 97 18.72 4.15 3.22
CA ASN A 97 19.91 4.80 2.64
C ASN A 97 21.01 3.78 2.25
N SER A 98 20.77 2.49 2.52
CA SER A 98 21.66 1.38 2.16
C SER A 98 21.00 0.55 1.06
N PRO A 99 21.56 0.51 -0.17
CA PRO A 99 21.05 -0.37 -1.23
C PRO A 99 21.06 -1.84 -0.81
N THR A 100 22.08 -2.28 -0.10
CA THR A 100 22.18 -3.66 0.41
C THR A 100 21.04 -3.99 1.34
N LYS A 101 20.73 -3.11 2.31
CA LYS A 101 19.59 -3.29 3.22
C LYS A 101 18.27 -3.32 2.44
N ALA A 102 18.07 -2.39 1.52
CA ALA A 102 16.84 -2.32 0.74
C ALA A 102 16.59 -3.61 -0.08
N VAL A 103 17.61 -4.09 -0.79
CA VAL A 103 17.53 -5.32 -1.59
C VAL A 103 17.31 -6.56 -0.73
N ASN A 104 18.07 -6.70 0.35
CA ASN A 104 17.96 -7.85 1.25
C ASN A 104 16.61 -7.88 1.97
N LEU A 105 16.12 -6.72 2.42
CA LEU A 105 14.81 -6.63 3.06
C LEU A 105 13.67 -6.88 2.06
N ALA A 106 13.78 -6.39 0.83
CA ALA A 106 12.80 -6.68 -0.22
C ALA A 106 12.75 -8.19 -0.52
N ARG A 107 13.91 -8.84 -0.64
CA ARG A 107 14.00 -10.30 -0.81
C ARG A 107 13.42 -11.06 0.38
N LEU A 108 13.82 -10.73 1.60
CA LEU A 108 13.31 -11.36 2.81
C LEU A 108 11.78 -11.25 2.89
N LYS A 109 11.24 -10.05 2.66
CA LYS A 109 9.80 -9.81 2.64
C LYS A 109 9.09 -10.67 1.59
N THR A 110 9.60 -10.66 0.35
CA THR A 110 8.98 -11.36 -0.78
C THR A 110 8.95 -12.86 -0.54
N GLU A 111 10.07 -13.47 -0.24
CA GLU A 111 10.16 -14.92 -0.08
C GLU A 111 9.40 -15.40 1.17
N THR A 112 9.37 -14.60 2.23
CA THR A 112 8.53 -14.87 3.41
C THR A 112 7.05 -14.83 3.06
N TYR A 113 6.59 -13.81 2.32
CA TYR A 113 5.20 -13.69 1.88
C TYR A 113 4.78 -14.87 0.99
N VAL A 114 5.66 -15.28 0.08
CA VAL A 114 5.42 -16.48 -0.76
C VAL A 114 5.27 -17.72 0.09
N GLY A 115 6.19 -17.97 1.02
CA GLY A 115 6.11 -19.12 1.92
C GLY A 115 4.83 -19.12 2.75
N ILE A 116 4.35 -17.96 3.22
CA ILE A 116 3.05 -17.81 3.89
C ILE A 116 1.91 -18.22 2.97
N THR A 117 1.92 -17.70 1.73
CA THR A 117 0.87 -17.96 0.75
C THR A 117 0.80 -19.44 0.37
N ASP A 118 1.94 -20.10 0.20
CA ASP A 118 2.01 -21.52 -0.16
C ASP A 118 1.52 -22.41 0.99
N LYS A 119 1.90 -22.09 2.22
CA LYS A 119 1.36 -22.78 3.42
C LYS A 119 -0.15 -22.60 3.55
N PHE A 120 -0.64 -21.37 3.35
CA PHE A 120 -2.08 -21.09 3.40
C PHE A 120 -2.85 -21.92 2.36
N LYS A 121 -2.33 -22.02 1.12
CA LYS A 121 -2.93 -22.85 0.06
C LYS A 121 -2.90 -24.34 0.39
N ALA A 122 -1.87 -24.79 1.13
CA ALA A 122 -1.75 -26.15 1.61
C ALA A 122 -2.65 -26.46 2.83
N GLY A 123 -3.37 -25.48 3.38
CA GLY A 123 -4.18 -25.61 4.58
C GLY A 123 -3.35 -25.72 5.87
N GLU A 124 -2.09 -25.30 5.83
CA GLU A 124 -1.20 -25.31 6.98
C GLU A 124 -1.34 -24.02 7.81
N PRO A 125 -1.14 -24.10 9.14
CA PRO A 125 -1.07 -22.92 9.99
C PRO A 125 0.03 -21.95 9.52
N THR A 126 -0.29 -20.67 9.40
CA THR A 126 0.65 -19.67 8.93
C THR A 126 0.37 -18.30 9.56
N TYR A 127 1.35 -17.41 9.44
CA TYR A 127 1.20 -16.00 9.83
C TYR A 127 0.32 -15.25 8.83
N GLY A 128 -0.34 -14.18 9.28
CA GLY A 128 -1.16 -13.36 8.42
C GLY A 128 -0.36 -12.39 7.52
N THR A 129 0.87 -12.05 7.93
CA THR A 129 1.72 -11.07 7.23
C THR A 129 3.19 -11.46 7.29
N ALA A 130 4.00 -10.96 6.35
CA ALA A 130 5.45 -11.17 6.36
C ALA A 130 6.11 -10.51 7.59
N VAL A 131 5.62 -9.37 8.06
CA VAL A 131 6.08 -8.73 9.29
C VAL A 131 5.96 -9.67 10.48
N GLN A 132 4.80 -10.31 10.66
CA GLN A 132 4.58 -11.25 11.75
C GLN A 132 5.51 -12.47 11.65
N ALA A 133 5.69 -13.01 10.46
CA ALA A 133 6.55 -14.15 10.23
C ALA A 133 8.04 -13.84 10.48
N ILE A 134 8.52 -12.68 10.03
CA ILE A 134 9.92 -12.26 10.18
C ILE A 134 10.25 -11.98 11.66
N PHE A 135 9.35 -11.28 12.35
CA PHE A 135 9.55 -10.88 13.75
C PHE A 135 8.93 -11.84 14.77
N LYS A 136 8.45 -13.00 14.30
CA LYS A 136 8.00 -14.14 15.12
C LYS A 136 7.13 -13.74 16.31
N ASP A 137 5.84 -13.51 16.11
CA ASP A 137 4.77 -13.45 17.14
C ASP A 137 5.12 -12.93 18.54
N GLY A 138 6.36 -12.69 18.80
CA GLY A 138 6.86 -12.18 20.05
C GLY A 138 6.69 -10.69 20.09
N LYS A 139 6.45 -10.13 21.24
CA LYS A 139 6.64 -8.73 21.53
C LYS A 139 7.95 -8.33 20.87
N PRO A 140 7.96 -7.52 19.81
CA PRO A 140 9.20 -7.23 19.11
C PRO A 140 10.07 -6.51 20.11
N ASP A 141 11.08 -7.20 20.59
CA ASP A 141 12.18 -6.55 21.26
C ASP A 141 12.80 -5.62 20.23
N LEU A 142 12.81 -4.33 20.53
CA LEU A 142 13.38 -3.32 19.65
C LEU A 142 14.83 -3.70 19.27
N ALA A 143 15.57 -4.31 20.18
CA ALA A 143 16.93 -4.77 19.94
C ALA A 143 16.95 -5.90 18.88
N PHE A 144 16.04 -6.86 18.95
CA PHE A 144 15.93 -7.89 17.93
C PHE A 144 15.61 -7.31 16.55
N TYR A 145 14.62 -6.40 16.48
CA TYR A 145 14.26 -5.73 15.25
C TYR A 145 15.44 -4.95 14.65
N GLN A 146 16.13 -4.16 15.45
CA GLN A 146 17.30 -3.40 15.02
C GLN A 146 18.44 -4.32 14.59
N GLY A 147 18.63 -5.44 15.27
CA GLY A 147 19.58 -6.50 14.92
C GLY A 147 19.31 -7.07 13.54
N VAL A 148 18.07 -7.44 13.25
CA VAL A 148 17.69 -7.93 11.90
C VAL A 148 17.99 -6.89 10.82
N LEU A 149 17.62 -5.63 11.01
CA LEU A 149 17.91 -4.57 10.04
C LEU A 149 19.40 -4.33 9.84
N TYR A 150 20.17 -4.38 10.92
CA TYR A 150 21.64 -4.27 10.87
C TYR A 150 22.27 -5.44 10.11
N ASP A 151 21.87 -6.66 10.40
CA ASP A 151 22.36 -7.86 9.73
C ASP A 151 22.01 -7.89 8.24
N LEU A 152 20.82 -7.40 7.88
CA LEU A 152 20.41 -7.22 6.48
C LEU A 152 21.29 -6.18 5.77
N GLU A 153 21.64 -5.09 6.46
CA GLU A 153 22.53 -4.06 5.92
C GLU A 153 23.95 -4.57 5.73
N LYS A 154 24.45 -5.40 6.64
CA LYS A 154 25.77 -6.03 6.55
C LYS A 154 25.81 -7.23 5.60
N GLY A 155 24.65 -7.72 5.15
CA GLY A 155 24.57 -8.88 4.28
C GLY A 155 24.87 -10.21 4.97
N ILE A 156 24.77 -10.25 6.30
CA ILE A 156 25.01 -11.46 7.11
C ILE A 156 23.73 -12.15 7.57
N TYR A 157 22.58 -11.52 7.36
CA TYR A 157 21.28 -12.15 7.67
C TYR A 157 21.02 -13.33 6.73
N PRO A 158 20.62 -14.52 7.25
CA PRO A 158 20.34 -15.67 6.42
C PRO A 158 19.06 -15.45 5.60
N LEU A 159 19.23 -15.16 4.33
CA LEU A 159 18.11 -14.92 3.42
C LEU A 159 17.56 -16.24 2.85
N PRO A 160 16.23 -16.34 2.68
CA PRO A 160 15.65 -17.46 1.96
C PRO A 160 16.18 -17.52 0.51
N PRO A 161 16.14 -18.71 -0.15
CA PRO A 161 16.48 -18.81 -1.57
C PRO A 161 15.66 -17.85 -2.41
N LYS A 162 16.29 -17.20 -3.39
CA LYS A 162 15.59 -16.36 -4.35
C LYS A 162 14.79 -17.25 -5.31
N THR A 163 13.47 -17.06 -5.40
CA THR A 163 12.59 -17.83 -6.29
C THR A 163 12.05 -17.01 -7.45
N ARG A 164 12.16 -15.66 -7.40
CA ARG A 164 11.58 -14.73 -8.38
C ARG A 164 12.34 -13.42 -8.43
N ASP A 165 12.04 -12.61 -9.43
CA ASP A 165 12.59 -11.27 -9.52
C ASP A 165 11.74 -10.28 -8.71
N ILE A 166 12.40 -9.22 -8.24
CA ILE A 166 11.79 -8.16 -7.46
C ILE A 166 12.18 -6.84 -8.10
N PHE A 167 11.17 -6.12 -8.54
CA PHE A 167 11.32 -4.80 -9.13
C PHE A 167 10.93 -3.73 -8.12
N MET A 168 11.50 -2.54 -8.23
CA MET A 168 11.11 -1.39 -7.44
C MET A 168 10.55 -0.31 -8.36
N PHE A 169 9.30 0.07 -8.11
CA PHE A 169 8.63 1.13 -8.87
C PHE A 169 8.51 2.38 -8.00
N LEU A 170 9.24 3.43 -8.38
CA LEU A 170 9.34 4.70 -7.65
C LEU A 170 8.94 5.86 -8.58
N PRO A 171 7.64 6.12 -8.75
CA PRO A 171 7.20 7.29 -9.52
C PRO A 171 7.62 8.57 -8.80
N TYR A 172 7.86 9.65 -9.56
CA TYR A 172 8.30 10.93 -9.01
C TYR A 172 7.33 11.48 -7.95
N GLU A 173 6.05 11.23 -8.12
CA GLU A 173 4.99 11.65 -7.22
C GLU A 173 5.12 11.05 -5.81
N ILE A 174 5.87 9.96 -5.65
CA ILE A 174 6.11 9.34 -4.34
C ILE A 174 6.82 10.30 -3.38
N LEU A 175 7.60 11.25 -3.91
CA LEU A 175 8.28 12.25 -3.11
C LEU A 175 7.32 13.16 -2.34
N ARG A 176 6.12 13.40 -2.87
CA ARG A 176 5.09 14.22 -2.22
C ARG A 176 4.49 13.55 -0.99
N ILE A 177 4.43 12.21 -1.00
CA ILE A 177 3.88 11.40 0.08
C ILE A 177 4.97 10.77 0.95
N PHE A 178 6.24 11.08 0.67
CA PHE A 178 7.38 10.50 1.40
C PHE A 178 7.32 10.74 2.91
N PRO A 179 6.90 11.91 3.42
CA PRO A 179 6.70 12.11 4.86
C PRO A 179 5.70 11.12 5.47
N THR A 180 4.63 10.79 4.74
CA THR A 180 3.66 9.76 5.16
C THR A 180 4.33 8.38 5.17
N ILE A 181 5.10 8.04 4.15
CA ILE A 181 5.85 6.77 4.09
C ILE A 181 6.76 6.64 5.32
N LEU A 182 7.54 7.67 5.61
CA LEU A 182 8.44 7.70 6.77
C LEU A 182 7.70 7.49 8.10
N SER A 183 6.47 7.99 8.22
CA SER A 183 5.68 7.85 9.44
C SER A 183 5.35 6.40 9.78
N PHE A 184 5.31 5.51 8.79
CA PHE A 184 5.03 4.08 9.02
C PHE A 184 6.21 3.36 9.67
N SER A 185 7.42 3.59 9.22
CA SER A 185 8.62 2.94 9.76
C SER A 185 9.16 3.62 11.03
N SER A 186 8.71 4.83 11.35
CA SER A 186 9.06 5.50 12.61
C SER A 186 8.20 5.02 13.80
N ARG A 187 7.18 4.21 13.55
CA ARG A 187 6.28 3.70 14.58
C ARG A 187 6.84 2.44 15.22
N ASN A 188 6.66 2.31 16.53
CA ASN A 188 6.91 1.04 17.20
C ASN A 188 5.79 0.06 16.83
N LEU A 189 6.15 -1.12 16.34
CA LEU A 189 5.21 -2.19 16.07
C LEU A 189 5.02 -3.01 17.35
N TYR A 190 3.77 -3.08 17.81
CA TYR A 190 3.36 -4.03 18.84
C TYR A 190 2.44 -5.06 18.21
N PHE A 191 2.79 -6.32 18.35
CA PHE A 191 1.94 -7.44 17.96
C PHE A 191 1.24 -7.95 19.22
N SER A 192 -0.07 -7.87 19.29
CA SER A 192 -0.86 -8.53 20.32
C SER A 192 -1.49 -9.79 19.75
N ASP A 193 -1.63 -10.81 20.59
CA ASP A 193 -2.16 -12.14 20.23
C ASP A 193 -3.44 -12.03 19.39
N GLY A 194 -3.33 -12.29 18.10
CA GLY A 194 -4.44 -12.34 17.15
C GLY A 194 -5.14 -11.00 16.85
N GLN A 195 -4.69 -9.88 17.42
CA GLN A 195 -5.25 -8.56 17.15
C GLN A 195 -4.33 -7.71 16.26
N ALA A 196 -4.93 -6.73 15.60
CA ALA A 196 -4.22 -5.79 14.76
C ALA A 196 -3.08 -5.10 15.53
N ALA A 197 -1.90 -4.97 14.90
CA ALA A 197 -0.78 -4.25 15.49
C ALA A 197 -1.20 -2.82 15.88
N GLN A 198 -0.98 -2.45 17.12
CA GLN A 198 -1.16 -1.09 17.57
C GLN A 198 0.13 -0.31 17.33
N SER A 199 0.06 0.75 16.55
CA SER A 199 1.17 1.67 16.36
C SER A 199 1.11 2.76 17.44
N SER A 200 2.10 2.82 18.33
CA SER A 200 2.32 4.01 19.15
C SER A 200 3.29 4.93 18.44
N ALA A 201 2.91 6.18 18.26
CA ALA A 201 3.88 7.20 17.85
C ALA A 201 4.92 7.35 18.98
N SER A 202 6.20 7.13 18.69
CA SER A 202 7.26 7.52 19.62
C SER A 202 7.21 9.04 19.78
N ARG A 203 7.05 9.50 21.00
CA ARG A 203 7.21 10.90 21.36
C ARG A 203 8.67 11.32 21.24
#